data_23838604349bbf29ffaa803781af2624
#
_entry.id   23838604349bbf29ffaa803781af2624
#
_cell.length_a   1.000
_cell.length_b   1.000
_cell.length_c   1.000
_cell.angle_alpha   90.00
_cell.angle_beta   90.00
_cell.angle_gamma   90.00
#
_symmetry.space_group_name_H-M   'P 1'
#
loop_
_entity.id
_entity.type
_entity.pdbx_description
1 polymer ?
#
loop_
_entity_poly.entity_id
_entity_poly.type
_entity_poly.pdbx_seq_one_letter_code
_entity_poly.pdbx_strand_id
1 'polypeptide(L)'
;MLAERILSVQRSPFYSIMDLAVKRGDCIYLHLGEPDFTPPRHIVEAAKKALDEGQTHYGPDRGIPELRQLIAQKIHHQYGTRYQWEDEILVTAGGQAGLHIAVMALANPGDEIIILVPYYPPYLANAILAGAKPVLVELESEKGFLPDPLTIEKAITPKTKALILLSPNNPTGAVYPENILQQMVDLACKRNFVIISDEVYESFVYEGVKHRSLISLSGAKDCVVQVNSFSKTYAMTGLRVGYIAASSDKLLQFLKYHHTVNISANIPSQVACATALKGPQHSVEEMRRAYEKRRNLLVEMLNDIPGVHCDPPRGAFYAFADIRDLGMPSLEFVQYLVKEAGVVLTNGTGFGYEGFVRASYAADPKDIEEGMRRMKKAVLRLPSTPKK
;
A
#
# COMPACT_ATOMS: atom_id res chain seq x y z
N MET A 1 -12.93 -29.68 -9.42
CA MET A 1 -11.80 -29.02 -10.11
C MET A 1 -11.84 -27.54 -9.76
N LEU A 2 -10.69 -26.94 -9.46
CA LEU A 2 -10.58 -25.50 -9.17
C LEU A 2 -10.25 -24.72 -10.46
N ALA A 3 -10.58 -23.44 -10.49
CA ALA A 3 -10.27 -22.58 -11.63
C ALA A 3 -8.73 -22.39 -11.73
N GLU A 4 -8.18 -22.49 -12.93
CA GLU A 4 -6.74 -22.38 -13.19
C GLU A 4 -6.14 -21.06 -12.68
N ARG A 5 -6.89 -19.94 -12.84
CA ARG A 5 -6.45 -18.62 -12.34
C ARG A 5 -6.23 -18.59 -10.82
N ILE A 6 -6.98 -19.39 -10.04
CA ILE A 6 -6.77 -19.49 -8.57
C ILE A 6 -5.52 -20.29 -8.27
N LEU A 7 -5.27 -21.37 -9.03
CA LEU A 7 -4.07 -22.19 -8.88
C LEU A 7 -2.79 -21.43 -9.28
N SER A 8 -2.92 -20.45 -10.20
CA SER A 8 -1.80 -19.61 -10.66
C SER A 8 -1.41 -18.52 -9.66
N VAL A 9 -2.27 -18.18 -8.70
CA VAL A 9 -1.92 -17.24 -7.62
C VAL A 9 -1.03 -17.97 -6.62
N GLN A 10 0.24 -17.59 -6.56
CA GLN A 10 1.19 -18.20 -5.63
C GLN A 10 0.85 -17.83 -4.18
N ARG A 11 0.93 -18.82 -3.30
CA ARG A 11 0.86 -18.58 -1.86
C ARG A 11 2.11 -17.80 -1.44
N SER A 12 1.92 -16.69 -0.74
CA SER A 12 3.04 -15.87 -0.28
C SER A 12 4.02 -16.71 0.56
N PRO A 13 5.34 -16.63 0.31
CA PRO A 13 6.37 -17.27 1.13
C PRO A 13 6.28 -16.88 2.61
N PHE A 14 5.66 -15.74 2.89
CA PHE A 14 5.44 -15.20 4.22
C PHE A 14 4.70 -16.16 5.17
N TYR A 15 3.81 -17.03 4.65
CA TYR A 15 3.14 -18.02 5.49
C TYR A 15 4.10 -18.98 6.19
N SER A 16 5.16 -19.41 5.49
CA SER A 16 6.18 -20.27 6.07
C SER A 16 6.99 -19.58 7.18
N ILE A 17 7.19 -18.27 7.06
CA ILE A 17 7.83 -17.44 8.08
C ILE A 17 6.94 -17.37 9.33
N MET A 18 5.63 -17.15 9.15
CA MET A 18 4.68 -17.09 10.26
C MET A 18 4.55 -18.43 10.99
N ASP A 19 4.53 -19.54 10.26
CA ASP A 19 4.51 -20.87 10.87
C ASP A 19 5.73 -21.11 11.78
N LEU A 20 6.92 -20.63 11.37
CA LEU A 20 8.13 -20.67 12.17
C LEU A 20 8.03 -19.76 13.41
N ALA A 21 7.53 -18.54 13.24
CA ALA A 21 7.39 -17.56 14.32
C ALA A 21 6.42 -18.05 15.41
N VAL A 22 5.29 -18.62 15.02
CA VAL A 22 4.30 -19.20 15.94
C VAL A 22 4.90 -20.38 16.73
N LYS A 23 5.67 -21.26 16.07
CA LYS A 23 6.34 -22.38 16.73
C LYS A 23 7.39 -21.92 17.74
N ARG A 24 8.08 -20.83 17.47
CA ARG A 24 9.07 -20.27 18.37
C ARG A 24 8.46 -19.61 19.61
N GLY A 25 7.41 -18.80 19.45
CA GLY A 25 6.60 -18.22 20.52
C GLY A 25 7.07 -16.90 21.15
N ASP A 26 8.37 -16.55 21.06
CA ASP A 26 8.98 -15.34 21.67
C ASP A 26 9.43 -14.30 20.64
N CYS A 27 8.71 -14.20 19.50
CA CYS A 27 9.10 -13.37 18.40
C CYS A 27 8.68 -11.90 18.54
N ILE A 28 9.53 -11.00 18.04
CA ILE A 28 9.23 -9.59 17.79
C ILE A 28 8.79 -9.43 16.34
N TYR A 29 7.62 -8.83 16.13
CA TYR A 29 6.98 -8.74 14.83
C TYR A 29 7.14 -7.35 14.22
N LEU A 30 8.13 -7.20 13.33
CA LEU A 30 8.40 -5.96 12.58
C LEU A 30 7.99 -6.10 11.09
N HIS A 31 7.02 -6.95 10.79
CA HIS A 31 6.54 -7.22 9.43
C HIS A 31 5.16 -6.61 9.15
N LEU A 32 4.43 -6.22 10.20
CA LEU A 32 3.02 -5.83 10.08
C LEU A 32 2.87 -4.55 9.24
N GLY A 33 1.92 -4.59 8.33
CA GLY A 33 1.57 -3.47 7.46
C GLY A 33 0.36 -2.69 7.96
N GLU A 34 0.25 -2.47 9.28
CA GLU A 34 -0.85 -1.70 9.87
C GLU A 34 -0.35 -0.79 10.99
N PRO A 35 -1.05 0.34 11.23
CA PRO A 35 -0.78 1.19 12.38
C PRO A 35 -0.95 0.43 13.70
N ASP A 36 -0.01 0.64 14.63
CA ASP A 36 -0.10 0.15 16.01
C ASP A 36 -0.94 1.07 16.92
N PHE A 37 -1.40 2.18 16.38
CA PHE A 37 -2.33 3.10 17.02
C PHE A 37 -3.77 2.59 16.94
N THR A 38 -4.61 3.08 17.85
CA THR A 38 -6.06 2.91 17.78
C THR A 38 -6.73 4.17 17.23
N PRO A 39 -7.88 4.06 16.55
CA PRO A 39 -8.62 5.23 16.11
C PRO A 39 -9.00 6.13 17.31
N PRO A 40 -9.04 7.47 17.14
CA PRO A 40 -9.55 8.38 18.16
C PRO A 40 -10.94 7.99 18.68
N ARG A 41 -11.18 8.19 19.98
CA ARG A 41 -12.38 7.72 20.65
C ARG A 41 -13.69 8.21 19.98
N HIS A 42 -13.74 9.46 19.51
CA HIS A 42 -14.92 9.98 18.83
C HIS A 42 -15.30 9.21 17.55
N ILE A 43 -14.32 8.64 16.84
CA ILE A 43 -14.53 7.80 15.65
C ILE A 43 -15.14 6.46 16.07
N VAL A 44 -14.59 5.86 17.12
CA VAL A 44 -15.08 4.57 17.66
C VAL A 44 -16.50 4.71 18.19
N GLU A 45 -16.79 5.79 18.94
CA GLU A 45 -18.13 6.06 19.48
C GLU A 45 -19.16 6.32 18.37
N ALA A 46 -18.76 6.93 17.24
CA ALA A 46 -19.65 7.10 16.10
C ALA A 46 -20.06 5.75 15.47
N ALA A 47 -19.14 4.80 15.35
CA ALA A 47 -19.47 3.46 14.88
C ALA A 47 -20.42 2.71 15.83
N LYS A 48 -20.16 2.77 17.14
CA LYS A 48 -21.03 2.18 18.17
C LYS A 48 -22.42 2.77 18.12
N LYS A 49 -22.51 4.11 18.08
CA LYS A 49 -23.79 4.81 17.98
C LYS A 49 -24.60 4.38 16.75
N ALA A 50 -23.95 4.23 15.60
CA ALA A 50 -24.62 3.76 14.40
C ALA A 50 -25.18 2.34 14.57
N LEU A 51 -24.47 1.45 15.29
CA LEU A 51 -24.97 0.11 15.64
C LEU A 51 -26.17 0.21 16.63
N ASP A 52 -26.07 1.01 17.67
CA ASP A 52 -27.14 1.20 18.68
C ASP A 52 -28.41 1.78 18.03
N GLU A 53 -28.27 2.63 17.01
CA GLU A 53 -29.36 3.19 16.23
C GLU A 53 -29.93 2.22 15.17
N GLY A 54 -29.44 0.98 15.11
CA GLY A 54 -29.93 -0.02 14.18
C GLY A 54 -29.49 0.17 12.73
N GLN A 55 -28.43 0.91 12.45
CA GLN A 55 -27.90 1.12 11.09
C GLN A 55 -27.17 -0.14 10.59
N THR A 56 -27.89 -1.28 10.55
CA THR A 56 -27.35 -2.61 10.22
C THR A 56 -27.83 -3.18 8.89
N HIS A 57 -28.65 -2.42 8.16
CA HIS A 57 -29.20 -2.80 6.86
C HIS A 57 -28.29 -2.37 5.71
N TYR A 58 -28.60 -2.85 4.50
CA TYR A 58 -27.90 -2.40 3.29
C TYR A 58 -28.03 -0.91 3.10
N GLY A 59 -26.92 -0.27 2.82
CA GLY A 59 -26.86 1.12 2.43
C GLY A 59 -26.82 1.32 0.92
N PRO A 60 -26.71 2.59 0.47
CA PRO A 60 -26.49 2.88 -0.94
C PRO A 60 -25.25 2.18 -1.48
N ASP A 61 -25.35 1.64 -2.66
CA ASP A 61 -24.29 0.88 -3.34
C ASP A 61 -22.99 1.70 -3.54
N ARG A 62 -23.12 3.00 -3.78
CA ARG A 62 -21.96 3.93 -3.88
C ARG A 62 -21.40 4.36 -2.53
N GLY A 63 -22.05 4.00 -1.43
CA GLY A 63 -21.76 4.50 -0.09
C GLY A 63 -22.67 5.66 0.33
N ILE A 64 -22.72 5.95 1.64
CA ILE A 64 -23.60 6.99 2.18
C ILE A 64 -23.25 8.37 1.59
N PRO A 65 -24.25 9.18 1.22
CA PRO A 65 -24.04 10.49 0.59
C PRO A 65 -23.09 11.39 1.37
N GLU A 66 -23.25 11.44 2.68
CA GLU A 66 -22.42 12.25 3.57
C GLU A 66 -20.92 11.93 3.45
N LEU A 67 -20.58 10.63 3.46
CA LEU A 67 -19.16 10.22 3.34
C LEU A 67 -18.59 10.58 1.97
N ARG A 68 -19.37 10.38 0.89
CA ARG A 68 -18.93 10.73 -0.47
C ARG A 68 -18.71 12.24 -0.64
N GLN A 69 -19.58 13.07 -0.07
CA GLN A 69 -19.42 14.52 -0.02
C GLN A 69 -18.14 14.93 0.71
N LEU A 70 -17.88 14.33 1.87
CA LEU A 70 -16.68 14.61 2.66
C LEU A 70 -15.40 14.15 1.95
N ILE A 71 -15.43 13.03 1.24
CA ILE A 71 -14.30 12.56 0.41
C ILE A 71 -14.05 13.58 -0.72
N ALA A 72 -15.08 14.01 -1.44
CA ALA A 72 -14.93 15.00 -2.50
C ALA A 72 -14.40 16.34 -1.96
N GLN A 73 -14.87 16.79 -0.79
CA GLN A 73 -14.36 17.98 -0.10
C GLN A 73 -12.89 17.82 0.31
N LYS A 74 -12.50 16.64 0.87
CA LYS A 74 -11.11 16.33 1.20
C LYS A 74 -10.22 16.43 -0.02
N ILE A 75 -10.60 15.81 -1.13
CA ILE A 75 -9.85 15.85 -2.40
C ILE A 75 -9.68 17.30 -2.86
N HIS A 76 -10.77 18.07 -2.86
CA HIS A 76 -10.69 19.47 -3.26
C HIS A 76 -9.79 20.30 -2.33
N HIS A 77 -9.91 20.11 -1.02
CA HIS A 77 -9.11 20.86 -0.04
C HIS A 77 -7.62 20.55 -0.11
N GLN A 78 -7.27 19.26 -0.27
CA GLN A 78 -5.88 18.82 -0.26
C GLN A 78 -5.17 19.01 -1.61
N TYR A 79 -5.90 18.85 -2.72
CA TYR A 79 -5.31 18.72 -4.05
C TYR A 79 -5.83 19.73 -5.07
N GLY A 80 -6.84 20.54 -4.72
CA GLY A 80 -7.44 21.54 -5.62
C GLY A 80 -8.34 20.95 -6.70
N THR A 81 -8.45 19.62 -6.79
CA THR A 81 -9.23 18.92 -7.82
C THR A 81 -10.68 18.74 -7.38
N ARG A 82 -11.62 18.87 -8.31
CA ARG A 82 -13.05 18.70 -8.03
C ARG A 82 -13.56 17.38 -8.62
N TYR A 83 -14.15 16.57 -7.76
CA TYR A 83 -14.93 15.39 -8.09
C TYR A 83 -16.37 15.58 -7.66
N GLN A 84 -17.31 15.18 -8.51
CA GLN A 84 -18.74 15.18 -8.18
C GLN A 84 -19.00 13.98 -7.26
N TRP A 85 -19.47 14.24 -6.05
CA TRP A 85 -19.71 13.19 -5.07
C TRP A 85 -20.83 12.23 -5.50
N GLU A 86 -21.73 12.66 -6.36
CA GLU A 86 -22.90 11.91 -6.84
C GLU A 86 -22.49 10.70 -7.70
N ASP A 87 -21.47 10.87 -8.54
CA ASP A 87 -21.14 9.88 -9.57
C ASP A 87 -19.66 9.65 -9.85
N GLU A 88 -18.76 10.38 -9.15
CA GLU A 88 -17.31 10.26 -9.30
C GLU A 88 -16.60 9.70 -8.04
N ILE A 89 -17.35 9.38 -6.96
CA ILE A 89 -16.86 8.77 -5.72
C ILE A 89 -17.62 7.47 -5.43
N LEU A 90 -16.86 6.38 -5.23
CA LEU A 90 -17.36 5.06 -4.83
C LEU A 90 -16.69 4.62 -3.53
N VAL A 91 -17.47 4.42 -2.48
CA VAL A 91 -16.98 3.84 -1.21
C VAL A 91 -16.90 2.33 -1.33
N THR A 92 -15.77 1.76 -0.92
CA THR A 92 -15.47 0.32 -1.08
C THR A 92 -15.18 -0.35 0.27
N ALA A 93 -15.24 -1.67 0.31
CA ALA A 93 -14.89 -2.48 1.49
C ALA A 93 -13.36 -2.51 1.75
N GLY A 94 -12.77 -1.32 1.92
CA GLY A 94 -11.33 -1.07 2.02
C GLY A 94 -10.67 -0.82 0.67
N GLY A 95 -9.45 -0.24 0.69
CA GLY A 95 -8.67 0.03 -0.52
C GLY A 95 -8.38 -1.21 -1.36
N GLN A 96 -8.18 -2.37 -0.71
CA GLN A 96 -7.98 -3.65 -1.41
C GLN A 96 -9.16 -4.03 -2.31
N ALA A 97 -10.40 -3.82 -1.83
CA ALA A 97 -11.59 -4.05 -2.65
C ALA A 97 -11.66 -3.03 -3.80
N GLY A 98 -11.30 -1.76 -3.53
CA GLY A 98 -11.22 -0.74 -4.57
C GLY A 98 -10.22 -1.08 -5.67
N LEU A 99 -9.03 -1.54 -5.29
CA LEU A 99 -8.02 -2.02 -6.23
C LEU A 99 -8.53 -3.20 -7.08
N HIS A 100 -9.13 -4.20 -6.42
CA HIS A 100 -9.68 -5.38 -7.11
C HIS A 100 -10.77 -4.97 -8.10
N ILE A 101 -11.69 -4.12 -7.70
CA ILE A 101 -12.76 -3.60 -8.56
C ILE A 101 -12.18 -2.89 -9.79
N ALA A 102 -11.21 -2.01 -9.60
CA ALA A 102 -10.58 -1.26 -10.68
C ALA A 102 -9.89 -2.21 -11.68
N VAL A 103 -9.09 -3.17 -11.20
CA VAL A 103 -8.40 -4.14 -12.06
C VAL A 103 -9.39 -5.01 -12.85
N MET A 104 -10.40 -5.56 -12.16
CA MET A 104 -11.40 -6.44 -12.79
C MET A 104 -12.28 -5.73 -13.83
N ALA A 105 -12.52 -4.44 -13.64
CA ALA A 105 -13.34 -3.66 -14.57
C ALA A 105 -12.53 -3.07 -15.74
N LEU A 106 -11.22 -2.96 -15.64
CA LEU A 106 -10.36 -2.36 -16.68
C LEU A 106 -9.74 -3.38 -17.62
N ALA A 107 -9.50 -4.62 -17.16
CA ALA A 107 -8.74 -5.60 -17.94
C ALA A 107 -9.59 -6.82 -18.33
N ASN A 108 -9.46 -7.23 -19.59
CA ASN A 108 -9.96 -8.50 -20.10
C ASN A 108 -8.87 -9.58 -20.05
N PRO A 109 -9.24 -10.87 -20.15
CA PRO A 109 -8.25 -11.92 -20.32
C PRO A 109 -7.35 -11.66 -21.53
N GLY A 110 -6.03 -11.71 -21.29
CA GLY A 110 -4.99 -11.43 -22.30
C GLY A 110 -4.59 -9.97 -22.47
N ASP A 111 -5.26 -9.03 -21.82
CA ASP A 111 -4.79 -7.65 -21.66
C ASP A 111 -3.56 -7.59 -20.74
N GLU A 112 -2.79 -6.50 -20.78
CA GLU A 112 -1.58 -6.33 -20.00
C GLU A 112 -1.76 -5.26 -18.92
N ILE A 113 -1.24 -5.58 -17.70
CA ILE A 113 -1.16 -4.63 -16.58
C ILE A 113 0.30 -4.46 -16.19
N ILE A 114 0.81 -3.24 -16.27
CA ILE A 114 2.16 -2.90 -15.82
C ILE A 114 2.17 -2.79 -14.29
N ILE A 115 3.13 -3.48 -13.67
CA ILE A 115 3.35 -3.48 -12.22
C ILE A 115 4.81 -3.13 -11.96
N LEU A 116 5.05 -2.06 -11.20
CA LEU A 116 6.40 -1.64 -10.81
C LEU A 116 6.92 -2.54 -9.70
N VAL A 117 8.15 -3.03 -9.87
CA VAL A 117 8.81 -3.94 -8.91
C VAL A 117 9.88 -3.15 -8.13
N PRO A 118 9.93 -3.21 -6.80
CA PRO A 118 9.12 -4.03 -5.90
C PRO A 118 7.66 -3.57 -5.76
N TYR A 119 6.74 -4.53 -5.64
CA TYR A 119 5.30 -4.30 -5.64
C TYR A 119 4.61 -4.80 -4.37
N TYR A 120 3.46 -4.24 -4.04
CA TYR A 120 2.56 -4.83 -3.06
C TYR A 120 1.93 -6.12 -3.62
N PRO A 121 2.11 -7.30 -2.97
CA PRO A 121 1.78 -8.60 -3.56
C PRO A 121 0.38 -8.75 -4.16
N PRO A 122 -0.68 -8.14 -3.59
CA PRO A 122 -2.00 -8.19 -4.18
C PRO A 122 -2.13 -7.60 -5.60
N TYR A 123 -1.21 -6.75 -6.06
CA TYR A 123 -1.27 -6.23 -7.43
C TYR A 123 -1.10 -7.35 -8.46
N LEU A 124 -0.09 -8.19 -8.26
CA LEU A 124 0.16 -9.36 -9.10
C LEU A 124 -1.02 -10.34 -9.07
N ALA A 125 -1.53 -10.64 -7.87
CA ALA A 125 -2.67 -11.52 -7.69
C ALA A 125 -3.92 -10.99 -8.41
N ASN A 126 -4.23 -9.71 -8.32
CA ASN A 126 -5.38 -9.10 -8.98
C ASN A 126 -5.27 -9.17 -10.51
N ALA A 127 -4.07 -8.91 -11.08
CA ALA A 127 -3.85 -9.05 -12.52
C ALA A 127 -4.09 -10.49 -12.99
N ILE A 128 -3.55 -11.49 -12.28
CA ILE A 128 -3.76 -12.90 -12.58
C ILE A 128 -5.24 -13.29 -12.49
N LEU A 129 -5.95 -12.85 -11.44
CA LEU A 129 -7.36 -13.16 -11.24
C LEU A 129 -8.25 -12.54 -12.30
N ALA A 130 -7.88 -11.38 -12.85
CA ALA A 130 -8.55 -10.77 -14.00
C ALA A 130 -8.27 -11.51 -15.34
N GLY A 131 -7.35 -12.48 -15.34
CA GLY A 131 -6.88 -13.14 -16.56
C GLY A 131 -5.92 -12.25 -17.38
N ALA A 132 -5.51 -11.13 -16.85
CA ALA A 132 -4.56 -10.23 -17.49
C ALA A 132 -3.13 -10.75 -17.30
N LYS A 133 -2.24 -10.38 -18.24
CA LYS A 133 -0.82 -10.66 -18.17
C LYS A 133 -0.12 -9.53 -17.38
N PRO A 134 0.51 -9.82 -16.23
CA PRO A 134 1.33 -8.84 -15.55
C PRO A 134 2.61 -8.57 -16.35
N VAL A 135 2.93 -7.30 -16.56
CA VAL A 135 4.18 -6.82 -17.16
C VAL A 135 4.98 -6.16 -16.05
N LEU A 136 6.01 -6.84 -15.58
CA LEU A 136 6.83 -6.39 -14.45
C LEU A 136 7.91 -5.42 -14.94
N VAL A 137 7.98 -4.23 -14.35
CA VAL A 137 9.02 -3.23 -14.62
C VAL A 137 9.80 -2.99 -13.34
N GLU A 138 11.06 -3.41 -13.32
CA GLU A 138 11.91 -3.29 -12.16
C GLU A 138 12.41 -1.85 -11.95
N LEU A 139 12.33 -1.39 -10.71
CA LEU A 139 12.85 -0.10 -10.26
C LEU A 139 14.24 -0.30 -9.66
N GLU A 140 15.15 0.59 -9.98
CA GLU A 140 16.54 0.51 -9.53
C GLU A 140 16.69 1.05 -8.10
N SER A 141 17.27 0.25 -7.20
CA SER A 141 17.56 0.65 -5.82
C SER A 141 18.51 1.85 -5.77
N GLU A 142 19.50 1.88 -6.65
CA GLU A 142 20.51 2.92 -6.79
C GLU A 142 19.92 4.27 -7.21
N LYS A 143 18.71 4.26 -7.77
CA LYS A 143 17.91 5.45 -8.11
C LYS A 143 16.78 5.74 -7.10
N GLY A 144 16.85 5.13 -5.90
CA GLY A 144 15.85 5.31 -4.85
C GLY A 144 14.48 4.73 -5.19
N PHE A 145 14.42 3.70 -6.03
CA PHE A 145 13.18 3.08 -6.50
C PHE A 145 12.19 4.06 -7.17
N LEU A 146 12.70 5.09 -7.82
CA LEU A 146 11.87 6.02 -8.57
C LEU A 146 11.56 5.45 -9.97
N PRO A 147 10.31 5.56 -10.45
CA PRO A 147 9.96 5.11 -11.78
C PRO A 147 10.64 5.98 -12.87
N ASP A 148 11.19 5.32 -13.87
CA ASP A 148 11.72 5.97 -15.08
C ASP A 148 10.65 5.91 -16.19
N PRO A 149 10.11 7.07 -16.62
CA PRO A 149 9.12 7.15 -17.69
C PRO A 149 9.55 6.49 -18.99
N LEU A 150 10.84 6.59 -19.35
CA LEU A 150 11.35 6.00 -20.58
C LEU A 150 11.38 4.47 -20.53
N THR A 151 11.72 3.90 -19.38
CA THR A 151 11.68 2.44 -19.17
C THR A 151 10.25 1.93 -19.19
N ILE A 152 9.31 2.66 -18.57
CA ILE A 152 7.89 2.30 -18.58
C ILE A 152 7.33 2.41 -20.00
N GLU A 153 7.67 3.46 -20.78
CA GLU A 153 7.19 3.60 -22.17
C GLU A 153 7.59 2.41 -23.05
N LYS A 154 8.78 1.84 -22.84
CA LYS A 154 9.24 0.63 -23.57
C LYS A 154 8.42 -0.62 -23.25
N ALA A 155 7.83 -0.69 -22.05
CA ALA A 155 7.01 -1.82 -21.62
C ALA A 155 5.55 -1.74 -22.13
N ILE A 156 5.13 -0.60 -22.67
CA ILE A 156 3.76 -0.39 -23.17
C ILE A 156 3.59 -1.06 -24.52
N THR A 157 2.49 -1.82 -24.65
CA THR A 157 2.04 -2.43 -25.90
C THR A 157 0.60 -2.01 -26.21
N PRO A 158 0.05 -2.32 -27.38
CA PRO A 158 -1.39 -2.11 -27.68
C PRO A 158 -2.35 -2.87 -26.73
N LYS A 159 -1.84 -3.85 -25.98
CA LYS A 159 -2.60 -4.62 -24.99
C LYS A 159 -2.55 -4.03 -23.58
N THR A 160 -1.71 -3.04 -23.35
CA THR A 160 -1.58 -2.39 -22.03
C THR A 160 -2.89 -1.65 -21.71
N LYS A 161 -3.54 -2.02 -20.60
CA LYS A 161 -4.79 -1.41 -20.11
C LYS A 161 -4.59 -0.58 -18.86
N ALA A 162 -3.69 -1.02 -17.99
CA ALA A 162 -3.41 -0.27 -16.76
C ALA A 162 -1.94 -0.33 -16.36
N LEU A 163 -1.52 0.69 -15.61
CA LEU A 163 -0.33 0.74 -14.78
C LEU A 163 -0.79 0.89 -13.33
N ILE A 164 -0.31 0.04 -12.41
CA ILE A 164 -0.55 0.22 -10.98
C ILE A 164 0.63 0.99 -10.38
N LEU A 165 0.34 2.12 -9.74
CA LEU A 165 1.31 3.02 -9.15
C LEU A 165 0.96 3.26 -7.68
N LEU A 166 1.93 3.07 -6.78
CA LEU A 166 1.78 3.28 -5.34
C LEU A 166 2.78 4.33 -4.86
N SER A 167 2.27 5.46 -4.37
CA SER A 167 3.10 6.50 -3.76
C SER A 167 2.34 7.17 -2.58
N PRO A 168 2.93 7.23 -1.38
CA PRO A 168 4.19 6.60 -0.93
C PRO A 168 4.19 5.08 -1.08
N ASN A 169 5.36 4.51 -1.40
CA ASN A 169 5.47 3.11 -1.82
C ASN A 169 5.59 2.12 -0.65
N ASN A 170 5.02 0.96 -0.81
CA ASN A 170 5.25 -0.25 -0.04
C ASN A 170 5.86 -1.30 -0.99
N PRO A 171 7.11 -1.76 -0.78
CA PRO A 171 7.86 -1.77 0.49
C PRO A 171 8.89 -0.64 0.68
N THR A 172 9.21 0.16 -0.33
CA THR A 172 10.42 0.99 -0.37
C THR A 172 10.34 2.28 0.45
N GLY A 173 9.11 2.77 0.72
CA GLY A 173 8.91 4.09 1.30
C GLY A 173 9.25 5.26 0.36
N ALA A 174 9.50 4.99 -0.92
CA ALA A 174 9.73 6.02 -1.92
C ALA A 174 8.48 6.88 -2.11
N VAL A 175 8.70 8.20 -2.28
CA VAL A 175 7.65 9.18 -2.62
C VAL A 175 8.02 9.75 -3.98
N TYR A 176 7.13 9.56 -4.93
CA TYR A 176 7.43 9.93 -6.32
C TYR A 176 7.25 11.43 -6.53
N PRO A 177 8.25 12.12 -7.11
CA PRO A 177 8.19 13.56 -7.34
C PRO A 177 7.21 13.94 -8.46
N GLU A 178 6.63 15.13 -8.35
CA GLU A 178 5.57 15.64 -9.24
C GLU A 178 5.94 15.57 -10.72
N ASN A 179 7.17 15.91 -11.07
CA ASN A 179 7.63 15.88 -12.47
C ASN A 179 7.62 14.47 -13.07
N ILE A 180 7.93 13.43 -12.30
CA ILE A 180 7.82 12.03 -12.74
C ILE A 180 6.35 11.64 -12.86
N LEU A 181 5.53 11.98 -11.85
CA LEU A 181 4.11 11.68 -11.88
C LEU A 181 3.38 12.33 -13.06
N GLN A 182 3.71 13.60 -13.41
CA GLN A 182 3.14 14.26 -14.58
C GLN A 182 3.52 13.55 -15.87
N GLN A 183 4.78 13.15 -16.04
CA GLN A 183 5.20 12.38 -17.21
C GLN A 183 4.46 11.03 -17.31
N MET A 184 4.14 10.39 -16.19
CA MET A 184 3.32 9.16 -16.19
C MET A 184 1.89 9.45 -16.65
N VAL A 185 1.27 10.53 -16.18
CA VAL A 185 -0.07 10.95 -16.63
C VAL A 185 -0.07 11.28 -18.12
N ASP A 186 0.90 12.06 -18.58
CA ASP A 186 1.03 12.40 -20.00
C ASP A 186 1.18 11.15 -20.89
N LEU A 187 1.98 10.19 -20.41
CA LEU A 187 2.19 8.92 -21.10
C LEU A 187 0.91 8.08 -21.15
N ALA A 188 0.17 7.99 -20.03
CA ALA A 188 -1.09 7.27 -19.96
C ALA A 188 -2.14 7.85 -20.91
N CYS A 189 -2.30 9.15 -20.91
CA CYS A 189 -3.23 9.84 -21.83
C CYS A 189 -2.81 9.65 -23.30
N LYS A 190 -1.52 9.80 -23.61
CA LYS A 190 -0.98 9.63 -24.97
C LYS A 190 -1.14 8.20 -25.50
N ARG A 191 -0.94 7.21 -24.66
CA ARG A 191 -0.96 5.77 -25.00
C ARG A 191 -2.30 5.10 -24.73
N ASN A 192 -3.29 5.84 -24.19
CA ASN A 192 -4.66 5.40 -23.90
C ASN A 192 -4.73 4.18 -22.96
N PHE A 193 -4.07 4.27 -21.82
CA PHE A 193 -4.21 3.32 -20.69
C PHE A 193 -4.53 4.06 -19.40
N VAL A 194 -4.95 3.34 -18.36
CA VAL A 194 -5.34 3.90 -17.06
C VAL A 194 -4.23 3.72 -16.04
N ILE A 195 -3.93 4.75 -15.26
CA ILE A 195 -3.13 4.60 -14.04
C ILE A 195 -4.06 4.34 -12.86
N ILE A 196 -3.92 3.19 -12.21
CA ILE A 196 -4.53 2.91 -10.92
C ILE A 196 -3.56 3.44 -9.86
N SER A 197 -3.89 4.62 -9.29
CA SER A 197 -3.08 5.29 -8.28
C SER A 197 -3.51 4.85 -6.89
N ASP A 198 -2.70 3.99 -6.26
CA ASP A 198 -2.89 3.61 -4.86
C ASP A 198 -2.20 4.65 -3.97
N GLU A 199 -2.99 5.38 -3.17
CA GLU A 199 -2.52 6.50 -2.36
C GLU A 199 -2.80 6.31 -0.86
N VAL A 200 -2.90 5.06 -0.40
CA VAL A 200 -3.28 4.73 0.98
C VAL A 200 -2.33 5.24 2.05
N TYR A 201 -1.10 5.64 1.68
CA TYR A 201 -0.09 6.20 2.58
C TYR A 201 0.08 7.72 2.45
N GLU A 202 -0.81 8.44 1.77
CA GLU A 202 -0.72 9.87 1.46
C GLU A 202 -0.39 10.76 2.68
N SER A 203 -0.85 10.38 3.88
CA SER A 203 -0.66 11.13 5.12
C SER A 203 0.70 10.91 5.80
N PHE A 204 1.44 9.91 5.37
CA PHE A 204 2.72 9.55 5.99
C PHE A 204 3.88 9.87 5.06
N VAL A 205 4.29 11.13 5.07
CA VAL A 205 5.48 11.67 4.39
C VAL A 205 6.32 12.44 5.39
N TYR A 206 7.64 12.46 5.18
CA TYR A 206 8.62 12.92 6.16
C TYR A 206 9.57 13.96 5.59
N GLU A 207 10.30 14.66 6.46
CA GLU A 207 11.37 15.63 6.11
C GLU A 207 10.93 16.72 5.12
N GLY A 208 9.71 17.23 5.30
CA GLY A 208 9.17 18.29 4.43
C GLY A 208 8.79 17.85 3.02
N VAL A 209 8.93 16.56 2.70
CA VAL A 209 8.39 16.00 1.45
C VAL A 209 6.87 16.15 1.43
N LYS A 210 6.32 16.53 0.30
CA LYS A 210 4.87 16.62 0.10
C LYS A 210 4.41 15.49 -0.80
N HIS A 211 3.40 14.77 -0.36
CA HIS A 211 2.68 13.85 -1.25
C HIS A 211 1.98 14.66 -2.35
N ARG A 212 2.15 14.23 -3.59
CA ARG A 212 1.42 14.76 -4.73
C ARG A 212 0.48 13.69 -5.26
N SER A 213 -0.81 13.92 -5.14
CA SER A 213 -1.79 12.98 -5.70
C SER A 213 -1.82 13.08 -7.21
N LEU A 214 -1.87 11.93 -7.90
CA LEU A 214 -1.94 11.92 -9.37
C LEU A 214 -3.20 12.62 -9.90
N ILE A 215 -4.31 12.53 -9.18
CA ILE A 215 -5.58 13.16 -9.60
C ILE A 215 -5.53 14.69 -9.64
N SER A 216 -4.48 15.30 -9.07
CA SER A 216 -4.27 16.75 -9.10
C SER A 216 -3.48 17.23 -10.31
N LEU A 217 -2.97 16.32 -11.12
CA LEU A 217 -2.11 16.64 -12.24
C LEU A 217 -2.94 16.95 -13.50
N SER A 218 -2.34 17.70 -14.41
CA SER A 218 -3.01 18.05 -15.67
C SER A 218 -3.33 16.80 -16.50
N GLY A 219 -4.55 16.71 -17.04
CA GLY A 219 -5.02 15.56 -17.82
C GLY A 219 -5.39 14.31 -17.00
N ALA A 220 -5.13 14.28 -15.69
CA ALA A 220 -5.31 13.08 -14.87
C ALA A 220 -6.74 12.55 -14.84
N LYS A 221 -7.76 13.42 -14.90
CA LYS A 221 -9.16 13.01 -14.79
C LYS A 221 -9.58 11.97 -15.83
N ASP A 222 -8.97 12.00 -17.01
CA ASP A 222 -9.29 11.10 -18.11
C ASP A 222 -8.61 9.75 -18.01
N CYS A 223 -7.42 9.68 -17.36
CA CYS A 223 -6.58 8.49 -17.38
C CYS A 223 -6.12 8.01 -15.99
N VAL A 224 -6.57 8.63 -14.90
CA VAL A 224 -6.23 8.19 -13.53
C VAL A 224 -7.46 7.73 -12.77
N VAL A 225 -7.32 6.64 -12.04
CA VAL A 225 -8.26 6.12 -11.05
C VAL A 225 -7.54 6.10 -9.71
N GLN A 226 -7.94 6.97 -8.78
CA GLN A 226 -7.41 6.96 -7.43
C GLN A 226 -8.09 5.87 -6.60
N VAL A 227 -7.28 5.06 -5.91
CA VAL A 227 -7.72 4.16 -4.85
C VAL A 227 -7.13 4.65 -3.54
N ASN A 228 -7.95 4.83 -2.52
CA ASN A 228 -7.51 5.27 -1.21
C ASN A 228 -8.25 4.53 -0.08
N SER A 229 -7.80 4.71 1.17
CA SER A 229 -8.33 3.97 2.30
C SER A 229 -8.24 4.77 3.59
N PHE A 230 -9.20 4.56 4.49
CA PHE A 230 -9.16 5.06 5.86
C PHE A 230 -8.27 4.21 6.77
N SER A 231 -7.86 3.04 6.30
CA SER A 231 -7.10 2.04 7.06
C SER A 231 -5.82 2.59 7.68
N LYS A 232 -5.04 3.37 6.92
CA LYS A 232 -3.72 3.82 7.37
C LYS A 232 -3.81 5.18 8.04
N THR A 233 -4.40 6.17 7.39
CA THR A 233 -4.51 7.55 7.88
C THR A 233 -5.18 7.65 9.24
N TYR A 234 -6.18 6.79 9.53
CA TYR A 234 -6.96 6.85 10.77
C TYR A 234 -6.82 5.62 11.65
N ALA A 235 -5.84 4.74 11.38
CA ALA A 235 -5.63 3.48 12.11
C ALA A 235 -6.90 2.58 12.15
N MET A 236 -7.63 2.50 11.03
CA MET A 236 -8.95 1.86 10.93
C MET A 236 -8.91 0.60 10.06
N THR A 237 -7.82 -0.17 10.11
CA THR A 237 -7.62 -1.35 9.24
C THR A 237 -8.76 -2.36 9.32
N GLY A 238 -9.27 -2.62 10.54
CA GLY A 238 -10.35 -3.57 10.81
C GLY A 238 -11.75 -3.10 10.39
N LEU A 239 -11.97 -1.78 10.19
CA LEU A 239 -13.28 -1.26 9.80
C LEU A 239 -13.58 -1.40 8.31
N ARG A 240 -12.58 -1.72 7.49
CA ARG A 240 -12.74 -2.06 6.08
C ARG A 240 -13.47 -1.01 5.26
N VAL A 241 -12.98 0.23 5.22
CA VAL A 241 -13.49 1.30 4.35
C VAL A 241 -12.37 1.92 3.53
N GLY A 242 -12.63 2.07 2.25
CA GLY A 242 -11.81 2.78 1.27
C GLY A 242 -12.70 3.46 0.25
N TYR A 243 -12.10 4.04 -0.77
CA TYR A 243 -12.86 4.64 -1.86
C TYR A 243 -12.07 4.63 -3.17
N ILE A 244 -12.82 4.74 -4.26
CA ILE A 244 -12.31 5.05 -5.60
C ILE A 244 -12.79 6.44 -5.96
N ALA A 245 -11.90 7.27 -6.52
CA ALA A 245 -12.25 8.50 -7.22
C ALA A 245 -11.83 8.37 -8.69
N ALA A 246 -12.78 8.54 -9.59
CA ALA A 246 -12.59 8.41 -11.04
C ALA A 246 -13.63 9.25 -11.80
N SER A 247 -13.46 9.40 -13.13
CA SER A 247 -14.49 9.99 -13.99
C SER A 247 -15.79 9.16 -13.95
N SER A 248 -16.92 9.81 -14.10
CA SER A 248 -18.26 9.20 -13.94
C SER A 248 -18.50 8.00 -14.86
N ASP A 249 -17.99 8.04 -16.10
CA ASP A 249 -18.07 6.95 -17.05
C ASP A 249 -17.36 5.68 -16.55
N LYS A 250 -16.18 5.80 -15.99
CA LYS A 250 -15.44 4.68 -15.38
C LYS A 250 -16.12 4.20 -14.10
N LEU A 251 -16.52 5.15 -13.23
CA LEU A 251 -17.13 4.80 -11.96
C LEU A 251 -18.44 4.04 -12.13
N LEU A 252 -19.22 4.35 -13.16
CA LEU A 252 -20.43 3.61 -13.51
C LEU A 252 -20.14 2.12 -13.80
N GLN A 253 -19.01 1.81 -14.45
CA GLN A 253 -18.63 0.42 -14.73
C GLN A 253 -18.10 -0.26 -13.46
N PHE A 254 -17.32 0.43 -12.66
CA PHE A 254 -16.82 -0.06 -11.37
C PHE A 254 -17.96 -0.40 -10.41
N LEU A 255 -19.01 0.44 -10.41
CA LEU A 255 -20.21 0.23 -9.58
C LEU A 255 -20.91 -1.09 -9.91
N LYS A 256 -21.01 -1.48 -11.18
CA LYS A 256 -21.62 -2.78 -11.60
C LYS A 256 -20.89 -3.96 -10.95
N TYR A 257 -19.56 -3.94 -10.98
CA TYR A 257 -18.76 -5.00 -10.37
C TYR A 257 -18.82 -4.94 -8.84
N HIS A 258 -18.71 -3.74 -8.26
CA HIS A 258 -18.84 -3.53 -6.81
C HIS A 258 -20.17 -4.06 -6.27
N HIS A 259 -21.28 -3.75 -6.91
CA HIS A 259 -22.62 -4.23 -6.53
C HIS A 259 -22.69 -5.77 -6.52
N THR A 260 -22.08 -6.41 -7.52
CA THR A 260 -22.06 -7.87 -7.63
C THR A 260 -21.28 -8.54 -6.51
N VAL A 261 -20.19 -7.91 -6.03
CA VAL A 261 -19.27 -8.50 -5.04
C VAL A 261 -19.64 -8.13 -3.60
N ASN A 262 -20.02 -6.87 -3.35
CA ASN A 262 -20.17 -6.33 -2.00
C ASN A 262 -21.54 -5.72 -1.70
N ILE A 263 -22.36 -5.39 -2.71
CA ILE A 263 -23.58 -4.58 -2.61
C ILE A 263 -23.24 -3.16 -2.10
N SER A 264 -22.80 -3.04 -0.84
CA SER A 264 -22.36 -1.78 -0.21
C SER A 264 -21.31 -2.04 0.86
N ALA A 265 -20.49 -1.04 1.19
CA ALA A 265 -19.62 -1.12 2.35
C ALA A 265 -20.41 -1.02 3.66
N ASN A 266 -19.85 -1.54 4.74
CA ASN A 266 -20.47 -1.56 6.08
C ASN A 266 -20.85 -0.15 6.56
N ILE A 267 -22.13 0.07 6.91
CA ILE A 267 -22.68 1.40 7.27
C ILE A 267 -22.07 1.97 8.54
N PRO A 268 -22.01 1.28 9.68
CA PRO A 268 -21.36 1.79 10.89
C PRO A 268 -19.91 2.22 10.64
N SER A 269 -19.18 1.49 9.82
CA SER A 269 -17.81 1.86 9.44
C SER A 269 -17.76 3.11 8.56
N GLN A 270 -18.73 3.30 7.66
CA GLN A 270 -18.83 4.53 6.85
C GLN A 270 -19.15 5.75 7.72
N VAL A 271 -20.02 5.62 8.73
CA VAL A 271 -20.32 6.69 9.69
C VAL A 271 -19.07 7.06 10.49
N ALA A 272 -18.30 6.07 10.93
CA ALA A 272 -17.01 6.32 11.57
C ALA A 272 -16.03 7.08 10.66
N CYS A 273 -15.96 6.73 9.36
CA CYS A 273 -15.12 7.43 8.38
C CYS A 273 -15.59 8.87 8.12
N ALA A 274 -16.89 9.11 8.03
CA ALA A 274 -17.45 10.47 7.92
C ALA A 274 -17.08 11.32 9.16
N THR A 275 -17.16 10.71 10.34
CA THR A 275 -16.75 11.36 11.59
C THR A 275 -15.24 11.64 11.62
N ALA A 276 -14.43 10.74 11.09
CA ALA A 276 -12.98 10.93 10.99
C ALA A 276 -12.63 12.13 10.09
N LEU A 277 -13.30 12.29 8.95
CA LEU A 277 -13.08 13.41 8.04
C LEU A 277 -13.54 14.75 8.60
N LYS A 278 -14.65 14.78 9.36
CA LYS A 278 -15.15 15.98 10.02
C LYS A 278 -14.36 16.37 11.27
N GLY A 279 -13.77 15.39 11.91
CA GLY A 279 -13.10 15.55 13.20
C GLY A 279 -11.75 16.25 13.10
N PRO A 280 -11.13 16.52 14.25
CA PRO A 280 -9.80 17.10 14.30
C PRO A 280 -8.76 16.13 13.73
N GLN A 281 -7.80 16.66 12.96
CA GLN A 281 -6.77 15.87 12.27
C GLN A 281 -5.45 15.73 13.07
N HIS A 282 -5.40 16.22 14.30
CA HIS A 282 -4.17 16.20 15.12
C HIS A 282 -3.64 14.79 15.37
N SER A 283 -4.52 13.79 15.52
CA SER A 283 -4.10 12.40 15.71
C SER A 283 -3.35 11.82 14.50
N VAL A 284 -3.69 12.25 13.29
CA VAL A 284 -2.97 11.86 12.07
C VAL A 284 -1.56 12.44 12.09
N GLU A 285 -1.42 13.71 12.47
CA GLU A 285 -0.12 14.37 12.57
C GLU A 285 0.73 13.81 13.73
N GLU A 286 0.12 13.43 14.85
CA GLU A 286 0.80 12.73 15.94
C GLU A 286 1.35 11.39 15.49
N MET A 287 0.57 10.57 14.77
CA MET A 287 1.03 9.31 14.18
C MET A 287 2.18 9.55 13.19
N ARG A 288 2.05 10.54 12.30
CA ARG A 288 3.10 10.89 11.33
C ARG A 288 4.41 11.22 12.02
N ARG A 289 4.36 12.08 13.07
CA ARG A 289 5.56 12.46 13.86
C ARG A 289 6.15 11.27 14.62
N ALA A 290 5.31 10.40 15.16
CA ALA A 290 5.77 9.19 15.82
C ALA A 290 6.49 8.26 14.83
N TYR A 291 5.90 8.03 13.65
CA TYR A 291 6.52 7.22 12.61
C TYR A 291 7.83 7.83 12.08
N GLU A 292 7.92 9.15 11.94
CA GLU A 292 9.16 9.81 11.54
C GLU A 292 10.29 9.56 12.54
N LYS A 293 10.02 9.64 13.85
CA LYS A 293 10.99 9.32 14.89
C LYS A 293 11.41 7.84 14.87
N ARG A 294 10.42 6.93 14.76
CA ARG A 294 10.66 5.48 14.71
C ARG A 294 11.41 5.08 13.44
N ARG A 295 11.13 5.73 12.31
CA ARG A 295 11.89 5.59 11.07
C ARG A 295 13.36 5.90 11.28
N ASN A 296 13.66 7.06 11.88
CA ASN A 296 15.04 7.47 12.13
C ASN A 296 15.77 6.46 13.00
N LEU A 297 15.14 6.02 14.09
CA LEU A 297 15.67 4.99 14.98
C LEU A 297 15.93 3.68 14.23
N LEU A 298 14.94 3.18 13.48
CA LEU A 298 15.07 1.92 12.76
C LEU A 298 16.18 1.98 11.71
N VAL A 299 16.25 3.06 10.92
CA VAL A 299 17.28 3.23 9.87
C VAL A 299 18.68 3.35 10.47
N GLU A 300 18.84 4.10 11.55
CA GLU A 300 20.12 4.19 12.28
C GLU A 300 20.56 2.79 12.72
N MET A 301 19.68 2.04 13.37
CA MET A 301 20.00 0.70 13.87
C MET A 301 20.25 -0.32 12.76
N LEU A 302 19.53 -0.25 11.62
CA LEU A 302 19.79 -1.09 10.46
C LEU A 302 21.18 -0.84 9.88
N ASN A 303 21.57 0.44 9.72
CA ASN A 303 22.87 0.82 9.18
C ASN A 303 24.05 0.54 10.16
N ASP A 304 23.77 0.30 11.42
CA ASP A 304 24.76 -0.16 12.42
C ASP A 304 24.99 -1.69 12.37
N ILE A 305 24.28 -2.42 11.50
CA ILE A 305 24.45 -3.86 11.28
C ILE A 305 25.41 -4.08 10.09
N PRO A 306 26.56 -4.75 10.28
CA PRO A 306 27.48 -5.02 9.17
C PRO A 306 26.82 -5.78 8.02
N GLY A 307 26.98 -5.27 6.79
CA GLY A 307 26.41 -5.87 5.59
C GLY A 307 24.91 -5.58 5.36
N VAL A 308 24.32 -4.68 6.15
CA VAL A 308 22.96 -4.18 5.94
C VAL A 308 23.02 -2.68 5.64
N HIS A 309 22.30 -2.26 4.60
CA HIS A 309 22.18 -0.84 4.24
C HIS A 309 20.72 -0.46 4.03
N CYS A 310 20.32 0.71 4.52
CA CYS A 310 18.98 1.23 4.34
C CYS A 310 19.00 2.75 4.16
N ASP A 311 18.59 3.23 3.00
CA ASP A 311 18.31 4.65 2.80
C ASP A 311 17.05 5.05 3.59
N PRO A 312 17.02 6.26 4.20
CA PRO A 312 15.84 6.73 4.90
C PRO A 312 14.62 6.83 3.98
N PRO A 313 13.55 6.04 4.23
CA PRO A 313 12.32 6.14 3.43
C PRO A 313 11.67 7.51 3.60
N ARG A 314 11.13 8.05 2.51
CA ARG A 314 10.51 9.38 2.49
C ARG A 314 9.03 9.35 2.85
N GLY A 315 8.41 8.15 2.87
CA GLY A 315 6.99 7.98 3.20
C GLY A 315 6.62 6.56 3.62
N ALA A 316 5.33 6.31 3.78
CA ALA A 316 4.74 5.09 4.35
C ALA A 316 5.22 4.84 5.78
N PHE A 317 5.37 3.59 6.20
CA PHE A 317 5.95 3.21 7.50
C PHE A 317 6.80 1.92 7.41
N TYR A 318 7.56 1.82 6.29
CA TYR A 318 8.44 0.69 6.00
C TYR A 318 9.85 1.16 5.67
N ALA A 319 10.83 0.40 6.14
CA ALA A 319 12.21 0.45 5.71
C ALA A 319 12.50 -0.79 4.86
N PHE A 320 13.09 -0.60 3.68
CA PHE A 320 13.45 -1.67 2.74
C PHE A 320 14.96 -1.75 2.67
N ALA A 321 15.52 -2.62 3.51
CA ALA A 321 16.96 -2.71 3.75
C ALA A 321 17.62 -3.68 2.77
N ASP A 322 18.72 -3.25 2.18
CA ASP A 322 19.63 -4.04 1.36
C ASP A 322 20.44 -4.99 2.26
N ILE A 323 20.44 -6.28 1.90
CA ILE A 323 21.18 -7.34 2.61
C ILE A 323 22.08 -8.12 1.66
N ARG A 324 22.32 -7.63 0.45
CA ARG A 324 23.10 -8.31 -0.59
C ARG A 324 24.51 -8.67 -0.11
N ASP A 325 25.11 -7.82 0.72
CA ASP A 325 26.46 -8.04 1.28
C ASP A 325 26.53 -9.17 2.32
N LEU A 326 25.36 -9.64 2.83
CA LEU A 326 25.32 -10.82 3.71
C LEU A 326 25.47 -12.13 2.93
N GLY A 327 25.35 -12.12 1.60
CA GLY A 327 25.52 -13.28 0.74
C GLY A 327 24.47 -14.38 0.94
N MET A 328 23.31 -14.05 1.52
CA MET A 328 22.22 -14.97 1.83
C MET A 328 20.92 -14.52 1.14
N PRO A 329 20.16 -15.42 0.49
CA PRO A 329 18.85 -15.09 -0.07
C PRO A 329 17.89 -14.52 0.99
N SER A 330 17.08 -13.55 0.59
CA SER A 330 16.23 -12.80 1.53
C SER A 330 15.24 -13.66 2.32
N LEU A 331 14.69 -14.71 1.70
CA LEU A 331 13.82 -15.67 2.39
C LEU A 331 14.58 -16.48 3.44
N GLU A 332 15.75 -16.98 3.11
CA GLU A 332 16.60 -17.75 4.03
C GLU A 332 17.06 -16.89 5.20
N PHE A 333 17.43 -15.63 4.90
CA PHE A 333 17.82 -14.67 5.94
C PHE A 333 16.69 -14.39 6.94
N VAL A 334 15.46 -14.15 6.46
CA VAL A 334 14.32 -13.93 7.36
C VAL A 334 14.00 -15.20 8.17
N GLN A 335 14.06 -16.38 7.58
CA GLN A 335 13.90 -17.64 8.30
C GLN A 335 14.99 -17.84 9.36
N TYR A 336 16.23 -17.50 9.04
CA TYR A 336 17.35 -17.49 9.97
C TYR A 336 17.09 -16.54 11.15
N LEU A 337 16.65 -15.29 10.88
CA LEU A 337 16.33 -14.33 11.92
C LEU A 337 15.20 -14.81 12.85
N VAL A 338 14.19 -15.46 12.31
CA VAL A 338 13.13 -16.06 13.14
C VAL A 338 13.73 -17.13 14.04
N LYS A 339 14.53 -18.05 13.51
CA LYS A 339 15.10 -19.17 14.26
C LYS A 339 16.12 -18.73 15.32
N GLU A 340 17.05 -17.86 14.97
CA GLU A 340 18.18 -17.50 15.82
C GLU A 340 17.93 -16.28 16.72
N ALA A 341 17.11 -15.34 16.24
CA ALA A 341 16.89 -14.06 16.90
C ALA A 341 15.44 -13.85 17.40
N GLY A 342 14.48 -14.61 16.90
CA GLY A 342 13.07 -14.34 17.17
C GLY A 342 12.61 -12.99 16.61
N VAL A 343 13.08 -12.62 15.42
CA VAL A 343 12.70 -11.38 14.72
C VAL A 343 12.02 -11.70 13.42
N VAL A 344 10.82 -11.17 13.21
CA VAL A 344 10.02 -11.40 12.02
C VAL A 344 10.03 -10.16 11.13
N LEU A 345 10.67 -10.28 9.97
CA LEU A 345 10.67 -9.31 8.88
C LEU A 345 9.92 -9.89 7.67
N THR A 346 9.78 -9.11 6.59
CA THR A 346 9.27 -9.61 5.31
C THR A 346 10.42 -9.69 4.30
N ASN A 347 10.58 -10.84 3.65
CA ASN A 347 11.58 -11.05 2.60
C ASN A 347 11.27 -10.27 1.33
N GLY A 348 12.30 -9.80 0.65
CA GLY A 348 12.17 -8.99 -0.58
C GLY A 348 11.54 -9.74 -1.74
N THR A 349 11.79 -11.05 -1.87
CA THR A 349 11.14 -11.89 -2.91
C THR A 349 9.62 -11.89 -2.80
N GLY A 350 9.06 -11.66 -1.60
CA GLY A 350 7.62 -11.45 -1.42
C GLY A 350 7.09 -10.22 -2.15
N PHE A 351 7.94 -9.25 -2.47
CA PHE A 351 7.64 -8.05 -3.26
C PHE A 351 8.21 -8.13 -4.70
N GLY A 352 8.70 -9.31 -5.11
CA GLY A 352 9.35 -9.53 -6.40
C GLY A 352 10.79 -9.02 -6.50
N TYR A 353 11.44 -8.64 -5.39
CA TYR A 353 12.77 -8.02 -5.39
C TYR A 353 13.71 -8.74 -4.41
N GLU A 354 14.72 -9.45 -4.94
CA GLU A 354 15.67 -10.20 -4.12
C GLU A 354 16.77 -9.30 -3.53
N GLY A 355 17.43 -9.78 -2.46
CA GLY A 355 18.53 -9.09 -1.80
C GLY A 355 18.10 -7.99 -0.83
N PHE A 356 16.81 -7.87 -0.54
CA PHE A 356 16.26 -6.88 0.38
C PHE A 356 15.33 -7.52 1.41
N VAL A 357 15.13 -6.83 2.53
CA VAL A 357 14.11 -7.17 3.54
C VAL A 357 13.34 -5.93 3.95
N ARG A 358 12.03 -6.10 4.20
CA ARG A 358 11.18 -5.01 4.69
C ARG A 358 10.98 -5.13 6.21
N ALA A 359 11.31 -4.07 6.93
CA ALA A 359 10.95 -3.84 8.31
C ALA A 359 9.86 -2.76 8.41
N SER A 360 8.84 -2.96 9.26
CA SER A 360 7.83 -1.95 9.57
C SER A 360 8.25 -1.19 10.83
N TYR A 361 8.14 0.13 10.80
CA TYR A 361 8.25 0.96 12.01
C TYR A 361 6.90 1.40 12.58
N ALA A 362 5.81 0.80 12.10
CA ALA A 362 4.51 0.84 12.78
C ALA A 362 4.48 -0.21 13.91
N ALA A 363 5.40 -0.05 14.87
CA ALA A 363 5.58 -0.93 16.03
C ALA A 363 6.02 -0.10 17.24
N ASP A 364 5.91 -0.65 18.44
CA ASP A 364 6.43 0.01 19.65
C ASP A 364 7.94 0.26 19.51
N PRO A 365 8.45 1.45 19.86
CA PRO A 365 9.88 1.73 19.83
C PRO A 365 10.75 0.70 20.55
N LYS A 366 10.27 0.13 21.66
CA LYS A 366 10.99 -0.92 22.40
C LYS A 366 11.13 -2.19 21.59
N ASP A 367 10.11 -2.55 20.81
CA ASP A 367 10.14 -3.71 19.91
C ASP A 367 11.11 -3.45 18.73
N ILE A 368 11.17 -2.22 18.24
CA ILE A 368 12.14 -1.83 17.22
C ILE A 368 13.57 -1.97 17.76
N GLU A 369 13.86 -1.37 18.91
CA GLU A 369 15.18 -1.42 19.55
C GLU A 369 15.63 -2.86 19.83
N GLU A 370 14.79 -3.62 20.50
CA GLU A 370 15.10 -5.01 20.85
C GLU A 370 15.21 -5.90 19.62
N GLY A 371 14.30 -5.74 18.65
CA GLY A 371 14.34 -6.49 17.39
C GLY A 371 15.64 -6.25 16.62
N MET A 372 16.05 -4.99 16.48
CA MET A 372 17.30 -4.64 15.79
C MET A 372 18.53 -5.08 16.57
N ARG A 373 18.53 -4.98 17.90
CA ARG A 373 19.61 -5.51 18.74
C ARG A 373 19.78 -7.03 18.57
N ARG A 374 18.67 -7.79 18.54
CA ARG A 374 18.69 -9.23 18.28
C ARG A 374 19.17 -9.54 16.87
N MET A 375 18.69 -8.81 15.86
CA MET A 375 19.12 -8.95 14.47
C MET A 375 20.62 -8.74 14.33
N LYS A 376 21.19 -7.64 14.90
CA LYS A 376 22.61 -7.34 14.88
C LYS A 376 23.42 -8.50 15.48
N LYS A 377 23.01 -9.00 16.66
CA LYS A 377 23.68 -10.12 17.32
C LYS A 377 23.64 -11.42 16.47
N ALA A 378 22.56 -11.65 15.75
CA ALA A 378 22.43 -12.81 14.84
C ALA A 378 23.35 -12.65 13.61
N VAL A 379 23.35 -11.46 12.99
CA VAL A 379 24.20 -11.18 11.82
C VAL A 379 25.68 -11.35 12.15
N LEU A 380 26.13 -10.89 13.32
CA LEU A 380 27.52 -11.05 13.77
C LEU A 380 27.96 -12.52 13.97
N ARG A 381 27.03 -13.47 13.99
CA ARG A 381 27.30 -14.91 14.07
C ARG A 381 27.32 -15.58 12.69
N LEU A 382 26.91 -14.88 11.63
CA LEU A 382 27.03 -15.41 10.28
C LEU A 382 28.51 -15.61 9.93
N PRO A 383 28.85 -16.70 9.21
CA PRO A 383 30.21 -16.86 8.69
C PRO A 383 30.55 -15.64 7.84
N SER A 384 31.74 -15.09 8.04
CA SER A 384 32.23 -14.00 7.19
C SER A 384 32.26 -14.46 5.75
N THR A 385 31.40 -13.86 4.90
CA THR A 385 31.43 -14.10 3.46
C THR A 385 32.79 -13.63 2.93
N PRO A 386 33.56 -14.45 2.22
CA PRO A 386 34.80 -13.97 1.61
C PRO A 386 34.45 -12.81 0.68
N LYS A 387 35.05 -11.65 0.91
CA LYS A 387 34.95 -10.53 -0.04
C LYS A 387 35.47 -11.03 -1.40
N LYS A 388 34.58 -11.08 -2.40
CA LYS A 388 34.93 -11.32 -3.78
C LYS A 388 35.72 -10.16 -4.37
#